data_1a17da6d444e129c5b528d9075f0ead2
#
_entry.id   1a17da6d444e129c5b528d9075f0ead2
#
_cell.length_a   1.000
_cell.length_b   1.000
_cell.length_c   1.000
_cell.angle_alpha   90.00
_cell.angle_beta   90.00
_cell.angle_gamma   90.00
#
_symmetry.space_group_name_H-M   'P 1'
#
loop_
_entity.id
_entity.type
_entity.pdbx_description
1 polymer ?
#
loop_
_entity_poly.entity_id
_entity_poly.type
_entity_poly.pdbx_seq_one_letter_code
_entity_poly.pdbx_strand_id
1 'polypeptide(L)'
;LAGCLESRIYSWDTYRAYLRHACDFTKWAKQEHGCRTLDDCRKYAAEYISLAEKIGYSPSTVKLMAASVAKVYQCSTESLGIRTKPRRRADITRSRGVKKSDKHFSEERNADLVAFCKGTGLRKHKELEQLRGSQLEQRDGLWYIVGVKGKGGKIRDIPVYPAYADIVIKCCQKAGDGLVWPHVSTHADVHSYRAAYAAAWYRDLARPVAQIPKKDRYICRNDKAGVTYDKVAMRQVSQFLGHNRISVIAAHYLY
;
A
#
# COMPACT_ATOMS: atom_id res chain seq x y z
N LEU A 1 6.04 0.83 25.23
CA LEU A 1 5.19 1.61 24.32
C LEU A 1 5.46 3.13 24.38
N ALA A 2 5.72 3.71 25.58
CA ALA A 2 6.02 5.15 25.70
C ALA A 2 7.20 5.57 24.80
N GLY A 3 8.35 4.91 24.90
CA GLY A 3 9.51 5.22 24.05
C GLY A 3 9.28 5.04 22.54
N CYS A 4 8.29 4.22 22.13
CA CYS A 4 7.90 4.12 20.71
C CYS A 4 7.17 5.36 20.21
N LEU A 5 6.34 6.00 21.04
CA LEU A 5 5.62 7.23 20.69
C LEU A 5 6.58 8.41 20.57
N GLU A 6 7.52 8.56 21.48
CA GLU A 6 8.58 9.56 21.42
C GLU A 6 9.41 9.41 20.14
N SER A 7 9.66 8.16 19.72
CA SER A 7 10.35 7.87 18.47
C SER A 7 9.47 7.92 17.22
N ARG A 8 8.22 8.38 17.31
CA ARG A 8 7.25 8.48 16.19
C ARG A 8 6.95 7.14 15.50
N ILE A 9 6.96 6.04 16.24
CA ILE A 9 6.55 4.72 15.76
C ILE A 9 5.11 4.47 16.23
N TYR A 10 4.14 4.63 15.32
CA TYR A 10 2.71 4.61 15.65
C TYR A 10 2.00 3.29 15.30
N SER A 11 2.71 2.30 14.77
CA SER A 11 2.11 1.00 14.46
C SER A 11 3.00 -0.17 14.85
N TRP A 12 2.38 -1.25 15.33
CA TRP A 12 3.07 -2.50 15.65
C TRP A 12 3.82 -3.10 14.45
N ASP A 13 3.28 -2.99 13.25
CA ASP A 13 3.93 -3.50 12.04
C ASP A 13 5.24 -2.73 11.76
N THR A 14 5.21 -1.40 11.94
CA THR A 14 6.42 -0.57 11.81
C THR A 14 7.43 -0.91 12.90
N TYR A 15 6.97 -1.06 14.15
CA TYR A 15 7.84 -1.45 15.26
C TYR A 15 8.53 -2.80 15.00
N ARG A 16 7.76 -3.83 14.62
CA ARG A 16 8.31 -5.16 14.32
C ARG A 16 9.31 -5.12 13.17
N ALA A 17 9.02 -4.37 12.10
CA ALA A 17 9.93 -4.23 10.98
C ALA A 17 11.24 -3.55 11.40
N TYR A 18 11.16 -2.48 12.19
CA TYR A 18 12.34 -1.78 12.69
C TYR A 18 13.16 -2.64 13.63
N LEU A 19 12.50 -3.33 14.57
CA LEU A 19 13.18 -4.25 15.50
C LEU A 19 13.92 -5.35 14.73
N ARG A 20 13.25 -5.99 13.76
CA ARG A 20 13.87 -7.05 12.95
C ARG A 20 15.15 -6.54 12.27
N HIS A 21 15.06 -5.43 11.53
CA HIS A 21 16.23 -4.90 10.81
C HIS A 21 17.32 -4.39 11.75
N ALA A 22 16.97 -3.88 12.92
CA ALA A 22 17.96 -3.53 13.95
C ALA A 22 18.68 -4.76 14.48
N CYS A 23 17.94 -5.83 14.79
CA CYS A 23 18.53 -7.10 15.21
C CYS A 23 19.40 -7.74 14.11
N ASP A 24 18.96 -7.68 12.85
CA ASP A 24 19.76 -8.21 11.73
C ASP A 24 21.08 -7.43 11.59
N PHE A 25 21.05 -6.11 11.74
CA PHE A 25 22.25 -5.27 11.74
C PHE A 25 23.21 -5.62 12.87
N THR A 26 22.72 -5.72 14.11
CA THR A 26 23.59 -6.01 15.26
C THR A 26 24.17 -7.42 15.20
N LYS A 27 23.41 -8.40 14.72
CA LYS A 27 23.90 -9.76 14.47
C LYS A 27 25.03 -9.77 13.44
N TRP A 28 24.83 -9.08 12.32
CA TRP A 28 25.85 -8.95 11.29
C TRP A 28 27.11 -8.27 11.83
N ALA A 29 26.97 -7.13 12.53
CA ALA A 29 28.11 -6.42 13.10
C ALA A 29 28.88 -7.26 14.13
N LYS A 30 28.16 -8.10 14.91
CA LYS A 30 28.80 -9.06 15.81
C LYS A 30 29.59 -10.14 15.06
N GLN A 31 29.02 -10.68 13.98
CA GLN A 31 29.61 -11.78 13.22
C GLN A 31 30.82 -11.32 12.40
N GLU A 32 30.70 -10.20 11.69
CA GLU A 32 31.74 -9.73 10.77
C GLU A 32 32.83 -8.91 11.46
N HIS A 33 32.48 -8.18 12.53
CA HIS A 33 33.39 -7.21 13.16
C HIS A 33 33.62 -7.47 14.67
N GLY A 34 33.06 -8.53 15.24
CA GLY A 34 33.25 -8.88 16.65
C GLY A 34 32.65 -7.87 17.62
N CYS A 35 31.71 -7.02 17.19
CA CYS A 35 31.08 -5.99 18.04
C CYS A 35 30.36 -6.62 19.23
N ARG A 36 30.52 -6.02 20.41
CA ARG A 36 29.90 -6.49 21.67
C ARG A 36 28.82 -5.54 22.20
N THR A 37 28.89 -4.26 21.84
CA THR A 37 27.95 -3.23 22.25
C THR A 37 27.29 -2.55 21.04
N LEU A 38 26.20 -1.85 21.26
CA LEU A 38 25.58 -1.04 20.20
C LEU A 38 26.49 0.08 19.71
N ASP A 39 27.29 0.66 20.60
CA ASP A 39 28.23 1.72 20.24
C ASP A 39 29.33 1.21 19.32
N ASP A 40 29.85 -0.02 19.57
CA ASP A 40 30.80 -0.67 18.66
C ASP A 40 30.22 -0.84 17.25
N CYS A 41 28.94 -1.18 17.15
CA CYS A 41 28.27 -1.39 15.88
C CYS A 41 28.10 -0.09 15.07
N ARG A 42 28.00 1.06 15.73
CA ARG A 42 27.61 2.33 15.10
C ARG A 42 28.44 2.69 13.87
N LYS A 43 29.74 2.55 13.93
CA LYS A 43 30.68 2.87 12.84
C LYS A 43 30.49 2.01 11.58
N TYR A 44 29.86 0.86 11.70
CA TYR A 44 29.61 -0.07 10.60
C TYR A 44 28.21 0.08 9.97
N ALA A 45 27.42 1.06 10.42
CA ALA A 45 26.06 1.26 9.91
C ALA A 45 26.01 1.52 8.38
N ALA A 46 26.91 2.38 7.88
CA ALA A 46 26.98 2.69 6.45
C ALA A 46 27.45 1.47 5.62
N GLU A 47 28.39 0.69 6.13
CA GLU A 47 28.88 -0.53 5.49
C GLU A 47 27.76 -1.57 5.36
N TYR A 48 27.00 -1.83 6.43
CA TYR A 48 25.85 -2.74 6.41
C TYR A 48 24.80 -2.35 5.35
N ILE A 49 24.49 -1.08 5.24
CA ILE A 49 23.52 -0.61 4.25
C ILE A 49 24.07 -0.70 2.83
N SER A 50 25.36 -0.41 2.63
CA SER A 50 26.04 -0.61 1.35
C SER A 50 26.06 -2.09 0.93
N LEU A 51 26.29 -3.00 1.88
CA LEU A 51 26.21 -4.43 1.65
C LEU A 51 24.81 -4.86 1.20
N ALA A 52 23.76 -4.36 1.85
CA ALA A 52 22.37 -4.62 1.47
C ALA A 52 22.08 -4.19 0.01
N GLU A 53 22.63 -3.05 -0.44
CA GLU A 53 22.53 -2.62 -1.84
C GLU A 53 23.29 -3.55 -2.79
N LYS A 54 24.49 -4.00 -2.42
CA LYS A 54 25.30 -4.93 -3.22
C LYS A 54 24.65 -6.31 -3.38
N ILE A 55 23.98 -6.81 -2.35
CA ILE A 55 23.22 -8.07 -2.37
C ILE A 55 21.96 -7.96 -3.27
N GLY A 56 21.54 -6.73 -3.64
CA GLY A 56 20.41 -6.50 -4.53
C GLY A 56 19.06 -6.30 -3.83
N TYR A 57 19.04 -5.93 -2.56
CA TYR A 57 17.78 -5.50 -1.92
C TYR A 57 17.18 -4.29 -2.63
N SER A 58 15.84 -4.27 -2.72
CA SER A 58 15.14 -3.15 -3.35
C SER A 58 15.45 -1.83 -2.64
N PRO A 59 15.50 -0.68 -3.37
CA PRO A 59 15.76 0.62 -2.75
C PRO A 59 14.80 0.97 -1.61
N SER A 60 13.56 0.46 -1.65
CA SER A 60 12.60 0.66 -0.55
C SER A 60 12.93 -0.17 0.68
N THR A 61 13.46 -1.38 0.50
CA THR A 61 13.92 -2.23 1.61
C THR A 61 15.17 -1.63 2.25
N VAL A 62 16.14 -1.21 1.44
CA VAL A 62 17.37 -0.56 1.92
C VAL A 62 17.04 0.71 2.71
N LYS A 63 16.11 1.54 2.24
CA LYS A 63 15.64 2.72 3.00
C LYS A 63 15.00 2.35 4.33
N LEU A 64 14.24 1.26 4.39
CA LEU A 64 13.65 0.78 5.63
C LEU A 64 14.73 0.29 6.60
N MET A 65 15.71 -0.45 6.11
CA MET A 65 16.87 -0.90 6.90
C MET A 65 17.64 0.31 7.46
N ALA A 66 17.99 1.27 6.61
CA ALA A 66 18.68 2.50 7.01
C ALA A 66 17.90 3.29 8.09
N ALA A 67 16.59 3.47 7.89
CA ALA A 67 15.74 4.15 8.87
C ALA A 67 15.64 3.36 10.18
N SER A 68 15.69 2.03 10.13
CA SER A 68 15.66 1.18 11.32
C SER A 68 16.95 1.33 12.14
N VAL A 69 18.10 1.30 11.47
CA VAL A 69 19.41 1.49 12.12
C VAL A 69 19.53 2.91 12.70
N ALA A 70 19.16 3.93 11.95
CA ALA A 70 19.17 5.32 12.44
C ALA A 70 18.27 5.50 13.66
N LYS A 71 17.16 4.76 13.73
CA LYS A 71 16.23 4.78 14.88
C LYS A 71 16.84 4.20 16.15
N VAL A 72 17.67 3.18 16.04
CA VAL A 72 18.41 2.61 17.20
C VAL A 72 19.29 3.69 17.85
N TYR A 73 19.96 4.49 17.03
CA TYR A 73 20.86 5.56 17.49
C TYR A 73 20.19 6.92 17.68
N GLN A 74 18.87 7.00 17.52
CA GLN A 74 18.08 8.24 17.65
C GLN A 74 18.63 9.41 16.82
N CYS A 75 19.15 9.13 15.65
CA CYS A 75 19.82 10.10 14.78
C CYS A 75 19.32 10.02 13.33
N SER A 76 19.79 10.89 12.47
CA SER A 76 19.49 10.84 11.04
C SER A 76 20.35 9.80 10.31
N THR A 77 19.91 9.35 9.13
CA THR A 77 20.70 8.43 8.30
C THR A 77 22.01 9.08 7.83
N GLU A 78 21.97 10.40 7.58
CA GLU A 78 23.12 11.18 7.16
C GLU A 78 24.20 11.24 8.24
N SER A 79 23.82 11.35 9.53
CA SER A 79 24.77 11.37 10.65
C SER A 79 25.48 10.03 10.89
N LEU A 80 24.97 8.94 10.29
CA LEU A 80 25.62 7.64 10.23
C LEU A 80 26.39 7.42 8.92
N GLY A 81 26.54 8.44 8.09
CA GLY A 81 27.18 8.33 6.77
C GLY A 81 26.39 7.49 5.75
N ILE A 82 25.12 7.18 6.05
CA ILE A 82 24.30 6.34 5.19
C ILE A 82 23.72 7.16 4.05
N ARG A 83 24.03 6.73 2.82
CA ARG A 83 23.41 7.24 1.58
C ARG A 83 22.70 6.09 0.89
N THR A 84 21.42 6.27 0.52
CA THR A 84 20.62 5.27 -0.17
C THR A 84 20.19 5.75 -1.54
N LYS A 85 20.11 4.83 -2.50
CA LYS A 85 19.63 5.14 -3.85
C LYS A 85 18.20 5.70 -3.83
N PRO A 86 17.85 6.65 -4.72
CA PRO A 86 16.49 7.11 -4.86
C PRO A 86 15.60 5.96 -5.36
N ARG A 87 14.39 5.83 -4.80
CA ARG A 87 13.42 4.88 -5.30
C ARG A 87 12.85 5.35 -6.61
N ARG A 88 13.02 4.57 -7.68
CA ARG A 88 12.42 4.80 -9.00
C ARG A 88 11.29 3.79 -9.23
N ARG A 89 10.39 4.10 -10.15
CA ARG A 89 9.29 3.18 -10.53
C ARG A 89 9.84 1.91 -11.19
N ALA A 90 10.91 2.01 -11.96
CA ALA A 90 11.61 0.89 -12.56
C ALA A 90 12.09 -0.15 -11.53
N ASP A 91 12.35 0.28 -10.29
CA ASP A 91 12.78 -0.61 -9.20
C ASP A 91 11.62 -1.42 -8.60
N ILE A 92 10.37 -1.22 -9.08
CA ILE A 92 9.19 -1.95 -8.57
C ILE A 92 9.07 -3.26 -9.32
N THR A 93 9.58 -4.33 -8.71
CA THR A 93 9.60 -5.68 -9.28
C THR A 93 8.27 -6.44 -9.14
N ARG A 94 7.28 -5.90 -8.43
CA ARG A 94 5.97 -6.53 -8.32
C ARG A 94 5.32 -6.60 -9.68
N SER A 95 5.12 -7.82 -10.17
CA SER A 95 4.31 -8.05 -11.36
C SER A 95 2.87 -7.61 -11.10
N ARG A 96 2.39 -6.68 -11.89
CA ARG A 96 0.97 -6.32 -11.99
C ARG A 96 0.41 -6.68 -13.37
N GLY A 97 1.17 -7.44 -14.10
CA GLY A 97 0.78 -8.00 -15.38
C GLY A 97 0.03 -9.31 -15.23
N VAL A 98 -0.28 -9.92 -16.36
CA VAL A 98 -0.91 -11.25 -16.42
C VAL A 98 -0.05 -12.25 -15.64
N LYS A 99 -0.67 -12.99 -14.73
CA LYS A 99 0.02 -14.05 -14.00
C LYS A 99 0.43 -15.16 -14.95
N LYS A 100 1.67 -15.59 -14.84
CA LYS A 100 2.20 -16.71 -15.65
C LYS A 100 1.65 -18.07 -15.19
N SER A 101 1.13 -18.16 -13.97
CA SER A 101 0.65 -19.39 -13.38
C SER A 101 -0.32 -19.07 -12.23
N ASP A 102 -1.37 -19.85 -12.09
CA ASP A 102 -2.34 -19.79 -11.00
C ASP A 102 -2.09 -20.88 -9.92
N LYS A 103 -0.91 -21.48 -9.91
CA LYS A 103 -0.52 -22.58 -9.01
C LYS A 103 -0.95 -22.37 -7.54
N HIS A 104 -0.89 -21.14 -7.07
CA HIS A 104 -1.19 -20.81 -5.67
C HIS A 104 -2.52 -20.09 -5.48
N PHE A 105 -3.11 -19.54 -6.56
CA PHE A 105 -4.38 -18.83 -6.52
C PHE A 105 -4.97 -18.71 -7.92
N SER A 106 -6.04 -19.44 -8.19
CA SER A 106 -6.82 -19.32 -9.42
C SER A 106 -7.84 -18.19 -9.29
N GLU A 107 -7.75 -17.19 -10.17
CA GLU A 107 -8.74 -16.09 -10.25
C GLU A 107 -10.10 -16.63 -10.71
N GLU A 108 -10.13 -17.62 -11.59
CA GLU A 108 -11.34 -18.23 -12.10
C GLU A 108 -12.11 -18.94 -10.98
N ARG A 109 -11.45 -19.79 -10.18
CA ARG A 109 -12.05 -20.46 -9.03
C ARG A 109 -12.48 -19.51 -7.92
N ASN A 110 -11.91 -18.31 -7.87
CA ASN A 110 -12.22 -17.28 -6.89
C ASN A 110 -12.87 -16.05 -7.54
N ALA A 111 -13.64 -16.24 -8.62
CA ALA A 111 -14.21 -15.17 -9.42
C ALA A 111 -15.05 -14.19 -8.59
N ASP A 112 -15.86 -14.68 -7.65
CA ASP A 112 -16.66 -13.85 -6.76
C ASP A 112 -15.79 -12.94 -5.88
N LEU A 113 -14.70 -13.46 -5.30
CA LEU A 113 -13.74 -12.66 -4.51
C LEU A 113 -13.04 -11.61 -5.36
N VAL A 114 -12.59 -12.00 -6.56
CA VAL A 114 -11.90 -11.08 -7.48
C VAL A 114 -12.83 -9.95 -7.91
N ALA A 115 -14.05 -10.28 -8.33
CA ALA A 115 -15.08 -9.31 -8.72
C ALA A 115 -15.44 -8.40 -7.54
N PHE A 116 -15.64 -8.94 -6.35
CA PHE A 116 -15.89 -8.18 -5.11
C PHE A 116 -14.77 -7.19 -4.83
N CYS A 117 -13.51 -7.61 -4.93
CA CYS A 117 -12.36 -6.74 -4.72
C CYS A 117 -12.26 -5.63 -5.78
N LYS A 118 -12.57 -5.94 -7.06
CA LYS A 118 -12.65 -4.96 -8.14
C LYS A 118 -13.85 -4.01 -8.00
N GLY A 119 -14.92 -4.45 -7.36
CA GLY A 119 -16.11 -3.65 -7.07
C GLY A 119 -15.97 -2.72 -5.88
N THR A 120 -15.10 -3.02 -4.91
CA THR A 120 -15.01 -2.28 -3.65
C THR A 120 -13.65 -1.65 -3.37
N GLY A 121 -12.59 -2.12 -4.00
CA GLY A 121 -11.24 -1.60 -3.80
C GLY A 121 -10.72 -1.72 -2.36
N LEU A 122 -11.24 -2.62 -1.54
CA LEU A 122 -10.86 -2.82 -0.15
C LEU A 122 -9.43 -3.37 -0.02
N ARG A 123 -8.76 -3.05 1.10
CA ARG A 123 -7.48 -3.67 1.48
C ARG A 123 -7.72 -5.01 2.17
N LYS A 124 -6.80 -5.98 1.97
CA LYS A 124 -6.95 -7.33 2.47
C LYS A 124 -7.24 -7.41 3.98
N HIS A 125 -6.26 -7.17 4.81
CA HIS A 125 -6.31 -7.59 6.23
C HIS A 125 -7.22 -6.74 7.14
N LYS A 126 -7.30 -5.44 6.92
CA LYS A 126 -8.00 -4.53 7.85
C LYS A 126 -9.34 -4.03 7.35
N GLU A 127 -9.67 -4.31 6.09
CA GLU A 127 -10.91 -3.86 5.49
C GLU A 127 -11.70 -5.06 4.99
N LEU A 128 -11.17 -5.85 4.05
CA LEU A 128 -11.88 -6.97 3.42
C LEU A 128 -12.17 -8.12 4.40
N GLU A 129 -11.16 -8.55 5.19
CA GLU A 129 -11.31 -9.65 6.16
C GLU A 129 -12.09 -9.24 7.44
N GLN A 130 -12.42 -7.96 7.58
CA GLN A 130 -13.23 -7.44 8.70
C GLN A 130 -14.62 -6.97 8.26
N LEU A 131 -14.91 -7.05 6.96
CA LEU A 131 -16.15 -6.58 6.39
C LEU A 131 -17.31 -7.47 6.78
N ARG A 132 -18.39 -6.87 7.27
CA ARG A 132 -19.68 -7.55 7.52
C ARG A 132 -20.65 -7.26 6.38
N GLY A 133 -21.54 -8.21 6.09
CA GLY A 133 -22.54 -8.01 5.04
C GLY A 133 -23.51 -6.88 5.34
N SER A 134 -23.82 -6.64 6.62
CA SER A 134 -24.67 -5.54 7.08
C SER A 134 -24.08 -4.13 6.85
N GLN A 135 -22.82 -4.03 6.38
CA GLN A 135 -22.23 -2.75 5.99
C GLN A 135 -22.57 -2.33 4.54
N LEU A 136 -23.41 -3.07 3.83
CA LEU A 136 -23.89 -2.69 2.52
C LEU A 136 -25.14 -1.81 2.63
N GLU A 137 -25.10 -0.64 1.99
CA GLU A 137 -26.19 0.33 2.00
C GLU A 137 -26.40 0.93 0.61
N GLN A 138 -27.66 1.19 0.25
CA GLN A 138 -27.99 1.88 -0.99
C GLN A 138 -28.35 3.34 -0.70
N ARG A 139 -27.76 4.28 -1.45
CA ARG A 139 -28.03 5.72 -1.38
C ARG A 139 -28.11 6.27 -2.80
N ASP A 140 -29.18 6.98 -3.11
CA ASP A 140 -29.36 7.65 -4.42
C ASP A 140 -29.07 6.76 -5.64
N GLY A 141 -29.50 5.49 -5.57
CA GLY A 141 -29.31 4.51 -6.64
C GLY A 141 -27.92 3.88 -6.73
N LEU A 142 -26.96 4.30 -5.91
CA LEU A 142 -25.62 3.73 -5.85
C LEU A 142 -25.43 2.95 -4.53
N TRP A 143 -24.74 1.80 -4.62
CA TRP A 143 -24.40 1.00 -3.45
C TRP A 143 -23.10 1.45 -2.80
N TYR A 144 -23.05 1.36 -1.49
CA TYR A 144 -21.88 1.72 -0.67
C TYR A 144 -21.56 0.63 0.34
N ILE A 145 -20.28 0.43 0.57
CA ILE A 145 -19.80 -0.24 1.79
C ILE A 145 -19.53 0.85 2.81
N VAL A 146 -20.33 0.88 3.89
CA VAL A 146 -20.31 1.96 4.87
C VAL A 146 -19.46 1.65 6.10
N GLY A 147 -18.94 2.69 6.75
CA GLY A 147 -18.23 2.57 8.02
C GLY A 147 -16.89 1.80 7.93
N VAL A 148 -16.25 1.73 6.78
CA VAL A 148 -15.00 0.99 6.60
C VAL A 148 -13.86 1.65 7.35
N LYS A 149 -13.33 0.96 8.37
CA LYS A 149 -12.19 1.42 9.17
C LYS A 149 -10.87 1.08 8.45
N GLY A 150 -10.23 2.08 7.89
CA GLY A 150 -8.98 1.95 7.15
C GLY A 150 -7.72 2.05 8.01
N LYS A 151 -6.55 2.07 7.34
CA LYS A 151 -5.25 2.28 7.97
C LYS A 151 -5.23 3.63 8.72
N GLY A 152 -4.75 3.60 9.97
CA GLY A 152 -4.72 4.79 10.83
C GLY A 152 -6.08 5.13 11.49
N GLY A 153 -7.06 4.22 11.45
CA GLY A 153 -8.36 4.41 12.10
C GLY A 153 -9.36 5.28 11.33
N LYS A 154 -9.01 5.78 10.15
CA LYS A 154 -9.90 6.60 9.33
C LYS A 154 -11.10 5.77 8.87
N ILE A 155 -12.29 6.24 9.16
CA ILE A 155 -13.55 5.65 8.70
C ILE A 155 -13.96 6.33 7.40
N ARG A 156 -14.49 5.55 6.44
CA ARG A 156 -15.02 6.04 5.18
C ARG A 156 -16.10 5.13 4.63
N ASP A 157 -16.93 5.69 3.77
CA ASP A 157 -17.84 4.96 2.92
C ASP A 157 -17.22 4.81 1.54
N ILE A 158 -17.41 3.65 0.93
CA ILE A 158 -16.78 3.27 -0.34
C ILE A 158 -17.89 3.01 -1.34
N PRO A 159 -18.02 3.80 -2.43
CA PRO A 159 -18.97 3.50 -3.47
C PRO A 159 -18.61 2.18 -4.16
N VAL A 160 -19.60 1.33 -4.35
CA VAL A 160 -19.45 0.09 -5.11
C VAL A 160 -19.42 0.42 -6.60
N TYR A 161 -18.40 -0.06 -7.29
CA TYR A 161 -18.31 0.17 -8.74
C TYR A 161 -19.45 -0.58 -9.47
N PRO A 162 -20.29 0.12 -10.29
CA PRO A 162 -21.55 -0.42 -10.78
C PRO A 162 -21.44 -1.76 -11.49
N ALA A 163 -20.40 -1.97 -12.30
CA ALA A 163 -20.20 -3.22 -13.04
C ALA A 163 -20.04 -4.48 -12.16
N TYR A 164 -19.81 -4.31 -10.85
CA TYR A 164 -19.68 -5.41 -9.89
C TYR A 164 -20.73 -5.35 -8.78
N ALA A 165 -21.76 -4.50 -8.90
CA ALA A 165 -22.75 -4.30 -7.85
C ALA A 165 -23.47 -5.60 -7.49
N ASP A 166 -23.95 -6.37 -8.46
CA ASP A 166 -24.69 -7.62 -8.25
C ASP A 166 -23.91 -8.62 -7.42
N ILE A 167 -22.62 -8.80 -7.70
CA ILE A 167 -21.79 -9.73 -6.96
C ILE A 167 -21.51 -9.24 -5.54
N VAL A 168 -21.32 -7.93 -5.36
CA VAL A 168 -21.12 -7.34 -4.04
C VAL A 168 -22.38 -7.49 -3.19
N ILE A 169 -23.55 -7.19 -3.75
CA ILE A 169 -24.85 -7.37 -3.10
C ILE A 169 -25.05 -8.83 -2.68
N LYS A 170 -24.91 -9.76 -3.63
CA LYS A 170 -25.03 -11.20 -3.39
C LYS A 170 -24.15 -11.67 -2.22
N CYS A 171 -22.87 -11.27 -2.23
CA CYS A 171 -21.92 -11.67 -1.19
C CYS A 171 -22.29 -11.08 0.18
N CYS A 172 -22.66 -9.79 0.23
CA CYS A 172 -23.05 -9.14 1.46
C CYS A 172 -24.36 -9.71 2.04
N GLN A 173 -25.37 -9.92 1.20
CA GLN A 173 -26.65 -10.52 1.61
C GLN A 173 -26.46 -11.94 2.16
N LYS A 174 -25.62 -12.75 1.49
CA LYS A 174 -25.27 -14.10 1.96
C LYS A 174 -24.60 -14.09 3.33
N ALA A 175 -23.79 -13.09 3.61
CA ALA A 175 -23.08 -12.96 4.88
C ALA A 175 -23.94 -12.40 6.02
N GLY A 176 -24.96 -11.58 5.70
CA GLY A 176 -25.79 -10.91 6.71
C GLY A 176 -24.94 -10.14 7.73
N ASP A 177 -25.07 -10.43 9.00
CA ASP A 177 -24.25 -9.83 10.07
C ASP A 177 -22.87 -10.48 10.23
N GLY A 178 -22.62 -11.57 9.51
CA GLY A 178 -21.34 -12.26 9.50
C GLY A 178 -20.29 -11.57 8.63
N LEU A 179 -19.07 -12.12 8.66
CA LEU A 179 -17.98 -11.66 7.81
C LEU A 179 -18.20 -12.12 6.36
N VAL A 180 -18.07 -11.22 5.40
CA VAL A 180 -18.21 -11.53 3.97
C VAL A 180 -17.05 -12.43 3.50
N TRP A 181 -15.83 -12.11 3.92
CA TRP A 181 -14.61 -12.82 3.55
C TRP A 181 -13.75 -13.09 4.79
N PRO A 182 -14.10 -14.06 5.65
CA PRO A 182 -13.37 -14.34 6.89
C PRO A 182 -11.92 -14.76 6.64
N HIS A 183 -11.66 -15.32 5.46
CA HIS A 183 -10.31 -15.69 5.03
C HIS A 183 -10.09 -15.34 3.56
N VAL A 184 -8.98 -14.64 3.29
CA VAL A 184 -8.53 -14.33 1.94
C VAL A 184 -7.12 -14.90 1.73
N SER A 185 -6.93 -15.69 0.68
CA SER A 185 -5.61 -16.27 0.37
C SER A 185 -4.49 -15.21 0.34
N THR A 186 -3.33 -15.57 0.90
CA THR A 186 -2.15 -14.71 0.85
C THR A 186 -1.61 -14.50 -0.57
N HIS A 187 -1.98 -15.40 -1.49
CA HIS A 187 -1.59 -15.35 -2.89
C HIS A 187 -2.57 -14.54 -3.76
N ALA A 188 -3.74 -14.13 -3.22
CA ALA A 188 -4.64 -13.22 -3.93
C ALA A 188 -4.00 -11.84 -4.07
N ASP A 189 -3.89 -11.33 -5.29
CA ASP A 189 -3.36 -9.98 -5.54
C ASP A 189 -4.45 -8.90 -5.33
N VAL A 190 -4.95 -8.81 -4.10
CA VAL A 190 -5.97 -7.81 -3.71
C VAL A 190 -5.52 -6.38 -4.06
N HIS A 191 -4.21 -6.15 -4.11
CA HIS A 191 -3.70 -4.81 -4.44
C HIS A 191 -3.88 -4.48 -5.92
N SER A 192 -3.74 -5.45 -6.82
CA SER A 192 -4.03 -5.25 -8.24
C SER A 192 -5.52 -5.03 -8.49
N TYR A 193 -6.40 -5.78 -7.79
CA TYR A 193 -7.86 -5.59 -7.90
C TYR A 193 -8.28 -4.20 -7.40
N ARG A 194 -7.67 -3.74 -6.32
CA ARG A 194 -7.87 -2.37 -5.85
C ARG A 194 -7.34 -1.32 -6.84
N ALA A 195 -6.29 -1.60 -7.59
CA ALA A 195 -5.82 -0.72 -8.66
C ALA A 195 -6.81 -0.71 -9.83
N ALA A 196 -7.39 -1.85 -10.18
CA ALA A 196 -8.45 -1.93 -11.19
C ALA A 196 -9.69 -1.10 -10.79
N TYR A 197 -10.14 -1.20 -9.53
CA TYR A 197 -11.21 -0.36 -8.98
C TYR A 197 -10.89 1.13 -9.13
N ALA A 198 -9.71 1.54 -8.73
CA ALA A 198 -9.30 2.94 -8.83
C ALA A 198 -9.22 3.44 -10.27
N ALA A 199 -8.70 2.63 -11.18
CA ALA A 199 -8.61 2.95 -12.60
C ALA A 199 -9.98 3.04 -13.26
N ALA A 200 -10.92 2.16 -12.90
CA ALA A 200 -12.29 2.19 -13.39
C ALA A 200 -13.00 3.48 -12.98
N TRP A 201 -13.03 3.77 -11.68
CA TRP A 201 -13.61 5.03 -11.19
C TRP A 201 -12.95 6.27 -11.77
N TYR A 202 -11.61 6.28 -11.89
CA TYR A 202 -10.92 7.41 -12.50
C TYR A 202 -11.36 7.62 -13.96
N ARG A 203 -11.50 6.57 -14.73
CA ARG A 203 -11.91 6.65 -16.14
C ARG A 203 -13.31 7.25 -16.31
N ASP A 204 -14.24 6.87 -15.42
CA ASP A 204 -15.63 7.37 -15.48
C ASP A 204 -15.76 8.80 -14.98
N LEU A 205 -14.91 9.22 -14.03
CA LEU A 205 -14.96 10.55 -13.42
C LEU A 205 -14.09 11.59 -14.13
N ALA A 206 -13.07 11.16 -14.86
CA ALA A 206 -12.10 12.07 -15.45
C ALA A 206 -12.64 12.74 -16.72
N ARG A 207 -12.45 14.04 -16.80
CA ARG A 207 -12.70 14.80 -18.02
C ARG A 207 -11.64 14.48 -19.08
N PRO A 208 -11.97 14.55 -20.38
CA PRO A 208 -10.97 14.52 -21.44
C PRO A 208 -9.87 15.56 -21.21
N VAL A 209 -8.62 15.20 -21.46
CA VAL A 209 -7.45 16.05 -21.11
C VAL A 209 -7.56 17.46 -21.71
N ALA A 210 -8.10 17.59 -22.93
CA ALA A 210 -8.30 18.88 -23.58
C ALA A 210 -9.28 19.80 -22.81
N GLN A 211 -10.26 19.21 -22.10
CA GLN A 211 -11.29 19.92 -21.36
C GLN A 211 -10.91 20.22 -19.91
N ILE A 212 -9.77 19.71 -19.42
CA ILE A 212 -9.33 19.96 -18.06
C ILE A 212 -8.76 21.37 -17.95
N PRO A 213 -9.35 22.27 -17.12
CA PRO A 213 -8.78 23.58 -16.86
C PRO A 213 -7.34 23.48 -16.32
N LYS A 214 -6.48 24.42 -16.65
CA LYS A 214 -5.05 24.38 -16.23
C LYS A 214 -4.87 24.16 -14.72
N LYS A 215 -5.69 24.79 -13.87
CA LYS A 215 -5.67 24.63 -12.38
C LYS A 215 -5.96 23.21 -11.91
N ASP A 216 -6.73 22.45 -12.69
CA ASP A 216 -7.17 21.09 -12.35
C ASP A 216 -6.27 20.01 -12.99
N ARG A 217 -5.25 20.38 -13.73
CA ARG A 217 -4.32 19.45 -14.34
C ARG A 217 -3.28 18.97 -13.32
N TYR A 218 -3.13 17.65 -13.20
CA TYR A 218 -2.02 17.03 -12.49
C TYR A 218 -1.00 16.53 -13.51
N ILE A 219 0.09 17.26 -13.68
CA ILE A 219 1.17 16.90 -14.60
C ILE A 219 2.15 16.01 -13.86
N CYS A 220 2.34 14.79 -14.33
CA CYS A 220 3.28 13.85 -13.77
C CYS A 220 4.72 14.28 -14.02
N ARG A 221 5.59 13.92 -13.08
CA ARG A 221 7.04 14.14 -13.15
C ARG A 221 7.77 12.81 -13.18
N ASN A 222 9.08 12.83 -13.40
CA ASN A 222 9.96 11.66 -13.44
C ASN A 222 9.51 10.62 -14.47
N ASP A 223 9.32 9.38 -14.04
CA ASP A 223 9.04 8.21 -14.89
C ASP A 223 7.74 8.32 -15.73
N LYS A 224 6.86 9.24 -15.40
CA LYS A 224 5.61 9.54 -16.11
C LYS A 224 5.57 10.98 -16.65
N ALA A 225 6.72 11.61 -16.84
CA ALA A 225 6.76 13.00 -17.31
C ALA A 225 5.90 13.20 -18.57
N GLY A 226 5.12 14.27 -18.58
CA GLY A 226 4.20 14.61 -19.67
C GLY A 226 2.80 14.00 -19.55
N VAL A 227 2.59 12.96 -18.75
CA VAL A 227 1.25 12.42 -18.51
C VAL A 227 0.45 13.39 -17.64
N THR A 228 -0.74 13.74 -18.12
CA THR A 228 -1.66 14.65 -17.42
C THR A 228 -2.89 13.91 -16.93
N TYR A 229 -3.24 14.09 -15.67
CA TYR A 229 -4.44 13.55 -15.05
C TYR A 229 -5.35 14.68 -14.55
N ASP A 230 -6.66 14.36 -14.42
CA ASP A 230 -7.65 15.25 -13.79
C ASP A 230 -7.54 15.20 -12.26
N LYS A 231 -7.13 16.33 -11.65
CA LYS A 231 -7.01 16.43 -10.18
C LYS A 231 -8.32 16.20 -9.44
N VAL A 232 -9.46 16.58 -10.06
CA VAL A 232 -10.77 16.45 -9.42
C VAL A 232 -11.13 14.96 -9.33
N ALA A 233 -11.05 14.23 -10.43
CA ALA A 233 -11.27 12.79 -10.45
C ALA A 233 -10.29 12.05 -9.53
N MET A 234 -8.98 12.41 -9.57
CA MET A 234 -7.99 11.82 -8.66
C MET A 234 -8.33 12.05 -7.19
N ARG A 235 -8.89 13.21 -6.83
CA ARG A 235 -9.28 13.52 -5.44
C ARG A 235 -10.43 12.63 -4.99
N GLN A 236 -11.45 12.46 -5.83
CA GLN A 236 -12.59 11.56 -5.53
C GLN A 236 -12.11 10.11 -5.35
N VAL A 237 -11.34 9.58 -6.29
CA VAL A 237 -10.77 8.22 -6.18
C VAL A 237 -9.87 8.09 -4.96
N SER A 238 -9.10 9.13 -4.62
CA SER A 238 -8.27 9.16 -3.41
C SER A 238 -9.10 9.03 -2.14
N GLN A 239 -10.27 9.69 -2.09
CA GLN A 239 -11.23 9.59 -0.98
C GLN A 239 -11.81 8.18 -0.88
N PHE A 240 -12.29 7.59 -1.98
CA PHE A 240 -12.81 6.22 -2.02
C PHE A 240 -11.78 5.21 -1.48
N LEU A 241 -10.52 5.39 -1.84
CA LEU A 241 -9.43 4.56 -1.37
C LEU A 241 -8.91 4.92 0.04
N GLY A 242 -9.38 6.01 0.65
CA GLY A 242 -8.91 6.48 1.96
C GLY A 242 -7.46 6.96 1.98
N HIS A 243 -7.00 7.58 0.89
CA HIS A 243 -5.71 8.25 0.82
C HIS A 243 -5.85 9.75 1.10
N ASN A 244 -4.82 10.34 1.73
CA ASN A 244 -4.78 11.79 2.02
C ASN A 244 -4.07 12.60 0.91
N ARG A 245 -3.45 11.92 -0.05
CA ARG A 245 -2.64 12.56 -1.10
C ARG A 245 -3.00 11.99 -2.47
N ILE A 246 -3.35 12.87 -3.40
CA ILE A 246 -3.68 12.49 -4.78
C ILE A 246 -2.47 11.92 -5.55
N SER A 247 -1.26 12.31 -5.21
CA SER A 247 -0.03 11.79 -5.84
C SER A 247 0.09 10.25 -5.73
N VAL A 248 -0.49 9.65 -4.68
CA VAL A 248 -0.55 8.19 -4.51
C VAL A 248 -1.37 7.54 -5.63
N ILE A 249 -2.43 8.22 -6.11
CA ILE A 249 -3.28 7.71 -7.19
C ILE A 249 -2.47 7.61 -8.48
N ALA A 250 -1.80 8.70 -8.90
CA ALA A 250 -0.96 8.70 -10.09
C ALA A 250 0.20 7.70 -10.01
N ALA A 251 0.83 7.59 -8.82
CA ALA A 251 2.01 6.75 -8.64
C ALA A 251 1.72 5.25 -8.60
N HIS A 252 0.54 4.84 -8.07
CA HIS A 252 0.31 3.45 -7.70
C HIS A 252 -0.96 2.82 -8.29
N TYR A 253 -1.88 3.60 -8.83
CA TYR A 253 -3.19 3.11 -9.27
C TYR A 253 -3.53 3.42 -10.73
N LEU A 254 -2.99 4.48 -11.32
CA LEU A 254 -3.19 4.82 -12.73
C LEU A 254 -1.94 4.43 -13.53
N TYR A 255 -2.09 3.45 -14.42
CA TYR A 255 -1.01 2.91 -15.28
C TYR A 255 -1.32 3.15 -16.75
#